data_c3929e6003787533aee7664010f63df3
#
_entry.id   c3929e6003787533aee7664010f63df3
#
_cell.length_a   1.000
_cell.length_b   1.000
_cell.length_c   1.000
_cell.angle_alpha   90.00
_cell.angle_beta   90.00
_cell.angle_gamma   90.00
#
_symmetry.space_group_name_H-M   'P 1'
#
loop_
_entity.id
_entity.type
_entity.pdbx_description
1 polymer ?
#
loop_
_entity_poly.entity_id
_entity_poly.type
_entity_poly.pdbx_seq_one_letter_code
_entity_poly.pdbx_strand_id
1 'polypeptide(L)'
;LEAAEGVATSEVEAARRAFAHEFIAPLEKGYDTIIGEQGAGLSGGQLQRIVIARAILKNPAILIFDEATSQVDADSEAKIHKAIEEIMQDRTSFIIAHRFSTVISADVIVVMDDGAIAAQGQHKELIAGCRLYQSLYETQLVGT
;
A
#
# COMPACT_ATOMS: atom_id res chain seq x y z
N LEU A 1 -14.49 7.59 -31.26
CA LEU A 1 -14.05 7.47 -29.86
C LEU A 1 -14.14 5.99 -29.52
N GLU A 2 -13.12 5.23 -29.90
CA GLU A 2 -12.96 3.83 -29.47
C GLU A 2 -12.60 3.83 -27.99
N ALA A 3 -13.48 3.22 -27.19
CA ALA A 3 -13.15 2.86 -25.83
C ALA A 3 -11.99 1.86 -25.86
N ALA A 4 -10.87 2.19 -25.25
CA ALA A 4 -9.81 1.25 -25.00
C ALA A 4 -10.42 0.13 -24.14
N GLU A 5 -10.73 -1.02 -24.77
CA GLU A 5 -11.08 -2.24 -24.09
C GLU A 5 -9.89 -2.61 -23.21
N GLY A 6 -10.02 -2.39 -21.89
CA GLY A 6 -9.02 -2.77 -20.92
C GLY A 6 -8.82 -4.27 -21.01
N VAL A 7 -7.66 -4.71 -21.49
CA VAL A 7 -7.27 -6.11 -21.46
C VAL A 7 -7.34 -6.56 -20.01
N ALA A 8 -8.17 -7.55 -19.72
CA ALA A 8 -8.31 -8.11 -18.37
C ALA A 8 -6.94 -8.66 -17.92
N THR A 9 -6.40 -8.11 -16.83
CA THR A 9 -5.13 -8.59 -16.27
C THR A 9 -5.30 -10.03 -15.81
N SER A 10 -4.45 -10.94 -16.26
CA SER A 10 -4.47 -12.32 -15.80
C SER A 10 -4.00 -12.44 -14.35
N GLU A 11 -4.44 -13.48 -13.64
CA GLU A 11 -4.00 -13.76 -12.26
C GLU A 11 -2.47 -13.86 -12.14
N VAL A 12 -1.83 -14.51 -13.12
CA VAL A 12 -0.37 -14.66 -13.18
C VAL A 12 0.31 -13.30 -13.37
N GLU A 13 -0.22 -12.44 -14.22
CA GLU A 13 0.32 -11.11 -14.44
C GLU A 13 0.16 -10.22 -13.22
N ALA A 14 -1.02 -10.23 -12.57
CA ALA A 14 -1.24 -9.52 -11.33
C ALA A 14 -0.28 -9.98 -10.22
N ALA A 15 -0.06 -11.29 -10.11
CA ALA A 15 0.89 -11.86 -9.15
C ALA A 15 2.36 -11.48 -9.47
N ARG A 16 2.75 -11.39 -10.75
CA ARG A 16 4.09 -10.92 -11.14
C ARG A 16 4.30 -9.47 -10.73
N ARG A 17 3.36 -8.60 -11.00
CA ARG A 17 3.40 -7.17 -10.64
C ARG A 17 3.46 -6.96 -9.13
N ALA A 18 2.81 -7.83 -8.35
CA ALA A 18 2.87 -7.82 -6.88
C ALA A 18 4.08 -8.60 -6.31
N PHE A 19 5.01 -9.08 -7.12
CA PHE A 19 6.13 -9.95 -6.69
C PHE A 19 5.65 -11.20 -5.91
N ALA A 20 4.44 -11.69 -6.20
CA ALA A 20 3.86 -12.87 -5.56
C ALA A 20 4.09 -14.15 -6.36
N HIS A 21 4.26 -14.06 -7.68
CA HIS A 21 4.47 -15.21 -8.56
C HIS A 21 5.67 -16.07 -8.14
N GLU A 22 6.74 -15.47 -7.66
CA GLU A 22 7.99 -16.14 -7.31
C GLU A 22 7.83 -17.20 -6.19
N PHE A 23 6.88 -17.01 -5.28
CA PHE A 23 6.61 -17.98 -4.22
C PHE A 23 5.31 -18.76 -4.42
N ILE A 24 4.40 -18.32 -5.29
CA ILE A 24 3.17 -19.07 -5.63
C ILE A 24 3.47 -20.20 -6.61
N ALA A 25 4.23 -19.90 -7.68
CA ALA A 25 4.51 -20.87 -8.74
C ALA A 25 5.18 -22.17 -8.27
N PRO A 26 6.13 -22.17 -7.30
CA PRO A 26 6.76 -23.39 -6.79
C PRO A 26 5.92 -24.18 -5.79
N LEU A 27 4.75 -23.70 -5.37
CA LEU A 27 3.87 -24.47 -4.49
C LEU A 27 3.35 -25.73 -5.21
N GLU A 28 3.09 -26.81 -4.48
CA GLU A 28 2.67 -28.11 -5.04
C GLU A 28 1.44 -27.98 -5.97
N LYS A 29 0.50 -27.10 -5.64
CA LYS A 29 -0.70 -26.80 -6.45
C LYS A 29 -0.65 -25.42 -7.12
N GLY A 30 0.49 -24.74 -7.06
CA GLY A 30 0.64 -23.41 -7.64
C GLY A 30 -0.47 -22.45 -7.21
N TYR A 31 -1.15 -21.86 -8.17
CA TYR A 31 -2.28 -20.92 -7.96
C TYR A 31 -3.55 -21.58 -7.41
N ASP A 32 -3.70 -22.91 -7.53
CA ASP A 32 -4.81 -23.66 -6.96
C ASP A 32 -4.56 -24.05 -5.50
N THR A 33 -3.48 -23.57 -4.89
CA THR A 33 -3.18 -23.83 -3.48
C THR A 33 -4.17 -23.09 -2.60
N ILE A 34 -4.88 -23.86 -1.76
CA ILE A 34 -5.79 -23.28 -0.77
C ILE A 34 -4.95 -22.78 0.42
N ILE A 35 -4.97 -21.48 0.62
CA ILE A 35 -4.35 -20.84 1.77
C ILE A 35 -5.35 -20.91 2.92
N GLY A 36 -5.00 -21.61 4.00
CA GLY A 36 -5.84 -21.75 5.18
C GLY A 36 -6.14 -20.41 5.88
N GLU A 37 -7.06 -20.42 6.83
CA GLU A 37 -7.32 -19.28 7.70
C GLU A 37 -6.00 -18.81 8.32
N GLN A 38 -5.74 -17.49 8.25
CA GLN A 38 -4.50 -16.84 8.69
C GLN A 38 -3.24 -17.10 7.83
N GLY A 39 -3.38 -17.65 6.60
CA GLY A 39 -2.25 -17.80 5.68
C GLY A 39 -1.20 -18.81 6.15
N ALA A 40 -1.63 -19.90 6.78
CA ALA A 40 -0.73 -20.92 7.32
C ALA A 40 0.33 -21.34 6.28
N GLY A 41 1.62 -21.14 6.61
CA GLY A 41 2.77 -21.44 5.76
C GLY A 41 3.32 -20.28 4.93
N LEU A 42 2.72 -19.10 4.96
CA LEU A 42 3.23 -17.90 4.29
C LEU A 42 3.71 -16.85 5.30
N SER A 43 4.77 -16.10 4.94
CA SER A 43 5.21 -14.95 5.73
C SER A 43 4.21 -13.79 5.63
N GLY A 44 4.25 -12.83 6.58
CA GLY A 44 3.41 -11.63 6.54
C GLY A 44 3.60 -10.84 5.24
N GLY A 45 4.84 -10.71 4.76
CA GLY A 45 5.16 -10.05 3.49
C GLY A 45 4.63 -10.79 2.26
N GLN A 46 4.60 -12.13 2.30
CA GLN A 46 3.99 -12.93 1.23
C GLN A 46 2.48 -12.74 1.18
N LEU A 47 1.81 -12.77 2.34
CA LEU A 47 0.37 -12.51 2.43
C LEU A 47 0.02 -11.12 1.90
N GLN A 48 0.76 -10.10 2.28
CA GLN A 48 0.54 -8.74 1.83
C GLN A 48 0.69 -8.61 0.30
N ARG A 49 1.70 -9.26 -0.29
CA ARG A 49 1.87 -9.29 -1.76
C ARG A 49 0.72 -10.01 -2.47
N ILE A 50 0.12 -11.04 -1.88
CA ILE A 50 -1.11 -11.66 -2.41
C ILE A 50 -2.29 -10.68 -2.37
N VAL A 51 -2.46 -9.93 -1.28
CA VAL A 51 -3.52 -8.91 -1.17
C VAL A 51 -3.35 -7.83 -2.24
N ILE A 52 -2.10 -7.38 -2.48
CA ILE A 52 -1.80 -6.42 -3.54
C ILE A 52 -2.11 -7.02 -4.92
N ALA A 53 -1.72 -8.28 -5.19
CA ALA A 53 -2.05 -8.96 -6.45
C ALA A 53 -3.56 -9.01 -6.70
N ARG A 54 -4.35 -9.29 -5.67
CA ARG A 54 -5.82 -9.27 -5.75
C ARG A 54 -6.38 -7.88 -6.04
N ALA A 55 -5.77 -6.83 -5.47
CA ALA A 55 -6.15 -5.46 -5.76
C ALA A 55 -5.80 -5.07 -7.21
N ILE A 56 -4.62 -5.47 -7.71
CA ILE A 56 -4.23 -5.28 -9.12
C ILE A 56 -5.24 -5.96 -10.06
N LEU A 57 -5.61 -7.21 -9.77
CA LEU A 57 -6.54 -7.98 -10.58
C LEU A 57 -7.94 -7.34 -10.63
N LYS A 58 -8.42 -6.82 -9.49
CA LYS A 58 -9.72 -6.13 -9.40
C LYS A 58 -9.75 -4.76 -10.07
N ASN A 59 -8.59 -4.14 -10.26
CA ASN A 59 -8.41 -2.84 -10.93
C ASN A 59 -9.38 -1.74 -10.44
N PRO A 60 -9.47 -1.45 -9.12
CA PRO A 60 -10.41 -0.46 -8.60
C PRO A 60 -9.95 0.97 -8.91
N ALA A 61 -10.89 1.91 -9.05
CA ALA A 61 -10.60 3.33 -9.24
C ALA A 61 -10.09 4.03 -7.97
N ILE A 62 -10.47 3.51 -6.81
CA ILE A 62 -10.10 4.05 -5.48
C ILE A 62 -9.43 2.95 -4.68
N LEU A 63 -8.29 3.29 -4.09
CA LEU A 63 -7.52 2.41 -3.22
C LEU A 63 -7.48 2.98 -1.80
N ILE A 64 -7.60 2.12 -0.81
CA ILE A 64 -7.40 2.48 0.59
C ILE A 64 -6.33 1.55 1.15
N PHE A 65 -5.22 2.13 1.60
CA PHE A 65 -4.14 1.41 2.27
C PHE A 65 -4.15 1.75 3.76
N ASP A 66 -4.30 0.72 4.58
CA ASP A 66 -4.03 0.80 6.02
C ASP A 66 -2.65 0.19 6.25
N GLU A 67 -1.66 1.03 6.55
CA GLU A 67 -0.25 0.64 6.62
C GLU A 67 0.04 -0.15 7.91
N ALA A 68 -0.39 -1.40 7.96
CA ALA A 68 -0.03 -2.35 9.01
C ALA A 68 1.23 -3.17 8.60
N THR A 69 2.40 -2.51 8.44
CA THR A 69 3.65 -3.18 8.02
C THR A 69 4.58 -3.57 9.18
N SER A 70 4.08 -3.79 10.38
CA SER A 70 4.89 -4.29 11.49
C SER A 70 5.27 -5.76 11.25
N GLN A 71 6.58 -6.05 11.10
CA GLN A 71 7.19 -7.40 11.00
C GLN A 71 7.40 -7.98 9.60
N VAL A 72 7.74 -7.18 8.62
CA VAL A 72 8.17 -7.64 7.30
C VAL A 72 9.69 -7.45 7.18
N ASP A 73 10.40 -8.43 6.61
CA ASP A 73 11.83 -8.29 6.31
C ASP A 73 12.08 -7.21 5.25
N ALA A 74 13.28 -6.62 5.25
CA ALA A 74 13.62 -5.48 4.40
C ALA A 74 13.48 -5.76 2.88
N ASP A 75 13.75 -6.99 2.42
CA ASP A 75 13.61 -7.36 1.00
C ASP A 75 12.13 -7.42 0.60
N SER A 76 11.30 -8.05 1.43
CA SER A 76 9.85 -8.09 1.23
C SER A 76 9.23 -6.70 1.30
N GLU A 77 9.70 -5.84 2.20
CA GLU A 77 9.25 -4.45 2.33
C GLU A 77 9.51 -3.65 1.05
N ALA A 78 10.71 -3.73 0.48
CA ALA A 78 11.06 -3.05 -0.77
C ALA A 78 10.17 -3.50 -1.94
N LYS A 79 9.88 -4.80 -2.05
CA LYS A 79 8.98 -5.37 -3.06
C LYS A 79 7.54 -4.89 -2.87
N ILE A 80 7.05 -4.83 -1.63
CA ILE A 80 5.73 -4.33 -1.28
C ILE A 80 5.59 -2.86 -1.68
N HIS A 81 6.56 -2.01 -1.30
CA HIS A 81 6.54 -0.59 -1.67
C HIS A 81 6.47 -0.40 -3.18
N LYS A 82 7.31 -1.10 -3.93
CA LYS A 82 7.31 -1.03 -5.39
C LYS A 82 5.97 -1.46 -6.01
N ALA A 83 5.35 -2.50 -5.49
CA ALA A 83 4.04 -2.98 -5.95
C ALA A 83 2.92 -1.98 -5.62
N ILE A 84 2.98 -1.32 -4.44
CA ILE A 84 2.04 -0.27 -4.03
C ILE A 84 2.19 0.95 -4.93
N GLU A 85 3.41 1.43 -5.18
CA GLU A 85 3.67 2.56 -6.08
C GLU A 85 3.10 2.30 -7.48
N GLU A 86 3.30 1.09 -8.00
CA GLU A 86 2.77 0.71 -9.31
C GLU A 86 1.23 0.70 -9.36
N ILE A 87 0.57 0.13 -8.33
CA ILE A 87 -0.90 0.09 -8.31
C ILE A 87 -1.53 1.46 -8.07
N MET A 88 -0.82 2.41 -7.45
CA MET A 88 -1.31 3.77 -7.18
C MET A 88 -1.32 4.66 -8.42
N GLN A 89 -0.54 4.35 -9.46
CA GLN A 89 -0.47 5.15 -10.68
C GLN A 89 -1.87 5.30 -11.31
N ASP A 90 -2.20 6.53 -11.71
CA ASP A 90 -3.47 6.91 -12.34
C ASP A 90 -4.73 6.60 -11.51
N ARG A 91 -4.61 6.56 -10.16
CA ARG A 91 -5.71 6.26 -9.25
C ARG A 91 -5.76 7.20 -8.05
N THR A 92 -6.97 7.33 -7.50
CA THR A 92 -7.13 7.98 -6.20
C THR A 92 -6.78 7.01 -5.09
N SER A 93 -5.76 7.34 -4.32
CA SER A 93 -5.28 6.49 -3.22
C SER A 93 -5.34 7.21 -1.88
N PHE A 94 -5.97 6.57 -0.90
CA PHE A 94 -5.97 7.01 0.49
C PHE A 94 -5.01 6.12 1.28
N ILE A 95 -4.08 6.73 1.99
CA ILE A 95 -3.08 6.01 2.79
C ILE A 95 -3.23 6.46 4.25
N ILE A 96 -3.50 5.50 5.14
CA ILE A 96 -3.41 5.72 6.58
C ILE A 96 -1.96 5.47 6.96
N ALA A 97 -1.17 6.55 7.03
CA ALA A 97 0.27 6.45 7.14
C ALA A 97 0.73 6.40 8.59
N HIS A 98 1.58 5.44 8.89
CA HIS A 98 2.33 5.34 10.14
C HIS A 98 3.81 5.73 9.98
N ARG A 99 4.26 5.96 8.72
CA ARG A 99 5.62 6.40 8.40
C ARG A 99 5.59 7.76 7.72
N PHE A 100 6.42 8.67 8.22
CA PHE A 100 6.47 10.04 7.70
C PHE A 100 6.99 10.14 6.27
N SER A 101 7.83 9.21 5.83
CA SER A 101 8.28 9.14 4.42
C SER A 101 7.11 9.03 3.44
N THR A 102 6.09 8.25 3.78
CA THR A 102 4.86 8.11 2.98
C THR A 102 4.04 9.41 3.01
N VAL A 103 3.96 10.06 4.19
CA VAL A 103 3.20 11.32 4.35
C VAL A 103 3.78 12.44 3.51
N ILE A 104 5.10 12.61 3.50
CA ILE A 104 5.78 13.72 2.80
C ILE A 104 5.55 13.64 1.29
N SER A 105 5.44 12.45 0.72
CA SER A 105 5.25 12.23 -0.72
C SER A 105 3.80 12.35 -1.21
N ALA A 106 2.83 12.52 -0.29
CA ALA A 106 1.43 12.64 -0.65
C ALA A 106 1.11 13.99 -1.33
N ASP A 107 0.23 13.97 -2.32
CA ASP A 107 -0.27 15.19 -2.98
C ASP A 107 -1.09 16.06 -2.02
N VAL A 108 -1.86 15.42 -1.14
CA VAL A 108 -2.67 16.07 -0.09
C VAL A 108 -2.57 15.25 1.19
N ILE A 109 -2.25 15.93 2.28
CA ILE A 109 -2.24 15.35 3.63
C ILE A 109 -3.50 15.85 4.35
N VAL A 110 -4.22 14.93 4.98
CA VAL A 110 -5.36 15.23 5.84
C VAL A 110 -4.95 14.94 7.28
N VAL A 111 -4.93 15.96 8.12
CA VAL A 111 -4.67 15.85 9.56
C VAL A 111 -5.99 15.72 10.28
N MET A 112 -6.15 14.63 11.01
CA MET A 112 -7.37 14.36 11.78
C MET A 112 -7.11 14.52 13.29
N ASP A 113 -8.06 15.10 13.99
CA ASP A 113 -8.06 15.24 15.43
C ASP A 113 -9.49 15.04 15.97
N ASP A 114 -9.62 14.20 16.96
CA ASP A 114 -10.92 13.89 17.62
C ASP A 114 -12.06 13.57 16.62
N GLY A 115 -11.75 12.81 15.55
CA GLY A 115 -12.72 12.41 14.54
C GLY A 115 -13.08 13.48 13.50
N ALA A 116 -12.43 14.65 13.53
CA ALA A 116 -12.65 15.75 12.61
C ALA A 116 -11.38 16.08 11.81
N ILE A 117 -11.55 16.70 10.64
CA ILE A 117 -10.42 17.22 9.86
C ILE A 117 -9.96 18.51 10.53
N ALA A 118 -8.76 18.49 11.13
CA ALA A 118 -8.13 19.64 11.76
C ALA A 118 -7.40 20.53 10.74
N ALA A 119 -6.76 19.93 9.73
CA ALA A 119 -6.08 20.63 8.65
C ALA A 119 -5.94 19.75 7.42
N GLN A 120 -5.74 20.37 6.25
CA GLN A 120 -5.37 19.67 5.03
C GLN A 120 -4.46 20.55 4.19
N GLY A 121 -3.56 19.91 3.43
CA GLY A 121 -2.62 20.61 2.54
C GLY A 121 -1.40 19.76 2.23
N GLN A 122 -0.40 20.35 1.61
CA GLN A 122 0.89 19.70 1.37
C GLN A 122 1.79 19.78 2.60
N HIS A 123 2.80 18.89 2.67
CA HIS A 123 3.78 18.87 3.76
C HIS A 123 4.34 20.26 4.09
N LYS A 124 4.77 21.01 3.07
CA LYS A 124 5.38 22.34 3.26
C LYS A 124 4.42 23.36 3.88
N GLU A 125 3.15 23.28 3.55
CA GLU A 125 2.12 24.17 4.08
C GLU A 125 1.79 23.81 5.53
N LEU A 126 1.61 22.51 5.78
CA LEU A 126 1.25 22.03 7.12
C LEU A 126 2.38 22.19 8.14
N ILE A 127 3.64 21.98 7.73
CA ILE A 127 4.78 22.18 8.63
C ILE A 127 4.97 23.66 8.99
N ALA A 128 4.55 24.59 8.12
CA ALA A 128 4.63 26.02 8.39
C ALA A 128 3.44 26.55 9.21
N GLY A 129 2.25 25.96 9.05
CA GLY A 129 1.00 26.56 9.55
C GLY A 129 0.19 25.70 10.54
N CYS A 130 0.48 24.42 10.71
CA CYS A 130 -0.31 23.52 11.56
C CYS A 130 0.50 22.97 12.74
N ARG A 131 0.25 23.49 13.96
CA ARG A 131 0.96 23.04 15.17
C ARG A 131 0.76 21.56 15.46
N LEU A 132 -0.42 21.01 15.22
CA LEU A 132 -0.70 19.60 15.41
C LEU A 132 0.17 18.74 14.49
N TYR A 133 0.24 19.12 13.21
CA TYR A 133 1.10 18.42 12.24
C TYR A 133 2.58 18.51 12.61
N GLN A 134 3.06 19.67 13.07
CA GLN A 134 4.45 19.86 13.55
C GLN A 134 4.75 18.91 14.70
N SER A 135 3.86 18.83 15.70
CA SER A 135 4.03 17.94 16.86
C SER A 135 4.09 16.47 16.44
N LEU A 136 3.21 16.02 15.53
CA LEU A 136 3.24 14.67 14.99
C LEU A 136 4.54 14.38 14.24
N TYR A 137 5.03 15.35 13.47
CA TYR A 137 6.29 15.25 12.75
C TYR A 137 7.49 15.11 13.69
N GLU A 138 7.58 15.96 14.72
CA GLU A 138 8.65 15.93 15.70
C GLU A 138 8.64 14.63 16.52
N THR A 139 7.47 14.15 16.92
CA THR A 139 7.33 12.92 17.69
C THR A 139 7.85 11.70 16.93
N GLN A 140 7.65 11.64 15.62
CA GLN A 140 8.15 10.53 14.79
C GLN A 140 9.65 10.63 14.48
N LEU A 141 10.23 11.83 14.44
CA LEU A 141 11.68 12.02 14.29
C LEU A 141 12.46 11.67 15.56
N VAL A 142 11.84 11.82 16.74
CA VAL A 142 12.50 11.53 18.04
C VAL A 142 12.33 10.05 18.43
N GLY A 143 11.39 9.34 17.82
CA GLY A 143 11.10 7.92 18.10
C GLY A 143 11.90 6.91 17.26
N THR A 144 12.89 7.38 16.48
CA THR A 144 13.91 6.59 15.78
C THR A 144 15.27 6.79 16.43
#